data_07aaa82a43cc7784b82df977cbdae651
#
_entry.id   07aaa82a43cc7784b82df977cbdae651
#
_cell.length_a   1.000
_cell.length_b   1.000
_cell.length_c   1.000
_cell.angle_alpha   90.00
_cell.angle_beta   90.00
_cell.angle_gamma   90.00
#
_symmetry.space_group_name_H-M   'P 1'
#
loop_
_entity.id
_entity.type
_entity.pdbx_description
1 polymer ?
#
loop_
_entity_poly.entity_id
_entity_poly.type
_entity_poly.pdbx_seq_one_letter_code
_entity_poly.pdbx_strand_id
1 'polypeptide(L)'
;MSGSLQVDTAGHGPPLVLLHGWAMHSDMWGPLLPRLAQRFRVHAVDLPGHGHSAPLHGFTLDGVVETLASVFAAEQRPLAVLGWSLGGLVAMRWARLQPARVGRLVLVATSPRFVAGDDWPHAMSDETLARFGDELHVAWKHTIRRFLALQLQGSEHGRATMGALKDRIFARGEPSPKALFGALALIRGADLRGEVGAITQPALVVSGARDTLALPGAGRWLADRLPNARFALVPGAAHVPFLSHADAFGAALDPFLDEC
;
A
#
# COMPACT_ATOMS: atom_id res chain seq x y z
N MET A 1 18.74 -2.92 17.39
CA MET A 1 18.26 -1.51 17.39
C MET A 1 17.24 -1.42 16.27
N SER A 2 15.96 -1.21 16.60
CA SER A 2 14.91 -0.97 15.58
C SER A 2 15.24 0.35 14.89
N GLY A 3 15.37 0.34 13.57
CA GLY A 3 15.55 1.54 12.78
C GLY A 3 14.38 2.50 13.02
N SER A 4 14.64 3.81 13.14
CA SER A 4 13.59 4.80 13.28
C SER A 4 12.82 4.93 11.96
N LEU A 5 11.47 4.84 12.02
CA LEU A 5 10.62 5.19 10.90
C LEU A 5 10.44 6.71 10.84
N GLN A 6 10.48 7.25 9.63
CA GLN A 6 10.00 8.60 9.38
C GLN A 6 8.49 8.58 9.26
N VAL A 7 7.84 9.45 10.01
CA VAL A 7 6.39 9.65 9.99
C VAL A 7 6.10 11.13 9.86
N ASP A 8 5.48 11.53 8.78
CA ASP A 8 5.01 12.89 8.58
C ASP A 8 3.56 12.99 9.08
N THR A 9 3.32 13.87 10.04
CA THR A 9 1.99 14.03 10.65
C THR A 9 1.39 15.36 10.26
N ALA A 10 0.13 15.33 9.80
CA ALA A 10 -0.63 16.51 9.43
C ALA A 10 -2.09 16.40 9.89
N GLY A 11 -2.73 17.54 10.15
CA GLY A 11 -4.15 17.62 10.54
C GLY A 11 -4.41 17.25 12.00
N HIS A 12 -5.70 17.13 12.32
CA HIS A 12 -6.23 16.86 13.66
C HIS A 12 -7.39 15.86 13.57
N GLY A 13 -7.78 15.26 14.69
CA GLY A 13 -8.90 14.33 14.75
C GLY A 13 -8.48 12.87 14.94
N PRO A 14 -9.28 11.89 14.46
CA PRO A 14 -8.96 10.47 14.57
C PRO A 14 -7.66 10.12 13.85
N PRO A 15 -6.85 9.19 14.39
CA PRO A 15 -5.58 8.80 13.78
C PRO A 15 -5.81 7.96 12.51
N LEU A 16 -5.17 8.36 11.41
CA LEU A 16 -5.18 7.66 10.12
C LEU A 16 -3.74 7.46 9.65
N VAL A 17 -3.31 6.21 9.52
CA VAL A 17 -1.98 5.84 9.04
C VAL A 17 -2.03 5.51 7.55
N LEU A 18 -1.12 6.09 6.77
CA LEU A 18 -0.96 5.84 5.34
C LEU A 18 0.32 5.04 5.09
N LEU A 19 0.20 3.85 4.47
CA LEU A 19 1.30 2.95 4.13
C LEU A 19 1.44 2.83 2.60
N HIS A 20 2.53 3.34 2.06
CA HIS A 20 2.79 3.40 0.61
C HIS A 20 3.14 2.05 -0.01
N GLY A 21 3.18 1.98 -1.35
CA GLY A 21 3.57 0.82 -2.13
C GLY A 21 5.09 0.63 -2.22
N TRP A 22 5.52 -0.52 -2.79
CA TRP A 22 6.92 -0.86 -3.02
C TRP A 22 7.66 0.24 -3.80
N ALA A 23 8.91 0.52 -3.39
CA ALA A 23 9.81 1.53 -3.95
C ALA A 23 9.30 2.98 -3.90
N MET A 24 8.19 3.23 -3.21
CA MET A 24 7.59 4.56 -3.04
C MET A 24 7.93 5.16 -1.66
N HIS A 25 7.32 6.27 -1.31
CA HIS A 25 7.46 6.97 -0.03
C HIS A 25 6.22 7.83 0.25
N SER A 26 6.16 8.47 1.40
CA SER A 26 4.99 9.20 1.90
C SER A 26 4.55 10.38 1.00
N ASP A 27 5.44 11.07 0.29
CA ASP A 27 5.04 12.17 -0.60
C ASP A 27 4.25 11.69 -1.84
N MET A 28 4.23 10.37 -2.11
CA MET A 28 3.47 9.80 -3.21
C MET A 28 1.95 9.89 -2.99
N TRP A 29 1.49 10.18 -1.78
CA TRP A 29 0.07 10.42 -1.50
C TRP A 29 -0.45 11.72 -2.15
N GLY A 30 0.45 12.67 -2.45
CA GLY A 30 0.13 13.90 -3.18
C GLY A 30 -1.06 14.67 -2.59
N PRO A 31 -2.07 15.04 -3.42
CA PRO A 31 -3.23 15.82 -2.97
C PRO A 31 -4.14 15.07 -1.99
N LEU A 32 -4.06 13.75 -1.89
CA LEU A 32 -4.87 12.97 -0.95
C LEU A 32 -4.51 13.31 0.50
N LEU A 33 -3.22 13.50 0.82
CA LEU A 33 -2.77 13.77 2.18
C LEU A 33 -3.39 15.04 2.76
N PRO A 34 -3.26 16.26 2.15
CA PRO A 34 -3.87 17.46 2.68
C PRO A 34 -5.41 17.40 2.71
N ARG A 35 -6.04 16.67 1.81
CA ARG A 35 -7.49 16.43 1.84
C ARG A 35 -7.90 15.66 3.10
N LEU A 36 -7.22 14.55 3.39
CA LEU A 36 -7.49 13.73 4.59
C LEU A 36 -7.15 14.48 5.88
N ALA A 37 -6.10 15.30 5.88
CA ALA A 37 -5.67 16.11 7.03
C ALA A 37 -6.70 17.17 7.47
N GLN A 38 -7.71 17.49 6.66
CA GLN A 38 -8.83 18.35 7.06
C GLN A 38 -9.72 17.71 8.13
N ARG A 39 -9.72 16.35 8.24
CA ARG A 39 -10.64 15.60 9.09
C ARG A 39 -9.94 14.62 10.03
N PHE A 40 -8.73 14.21 9.68
CA PHE A 40 -7.96 13.18 10.38
C PHE A 40 -6.60 13.71 10.80
N ARG A 41 -6.05 13.18 11.88
CA ARG A 41 -4.63 13.28 12.16
C ARG A 41 -3.95 12.18 11.31
N VAL A 42 -3.46 12.62 10.16
CA VAL A 42 -2.84 11.73 9.16
C VAL A 42 -1.37 11.50 9.50
N HIS A 43 -0.97 10.25 9.53
CA HIS A 43 0.40 9.79 9.72
C HIS A 43 0.87 9.11 8.43
N ALA A 44 1.57 9.84 7.57
CA ALA A 44 2.15 9.29 6.34
C ALA A 44 3.53 8.69 6.68
N VAL A 45 3.64 7.38 6.59
CA VAL A 45 4.82 6.62 6.98
C VAL A 45 5.69 6.33 5.77
N ASP A 46 6.99 6.59 5.86
CA ASP A 46 7.97 5.94 5.00
C ASP A 46 8.24 4.53 5.55
N LEU A 47 7.92 3.50 4.78
CA LEU A 47 8.18 2.11 5.18
C LEU A 47 9.70 1.86 5.35
N PRO A 48 10.14 0.87 6.13
CA PRO A 48 11.56 0.64 6.41
C PRO A 48 12.42 0.65 5.14
N GLY A 49 13.49 1.44 5.16
CA GLY A 49 14.43 1.59 4.05
C GLY A 49 13.92 2.30 2.80
N HIS A 50 12.74 2.91 2.88
CA HIS A 50 12.16 3.79 1.86
C HIS A 50 12.12 5.23 2.39
N GLY A 51 12.17 6.20 1.48
CA GLY A 51 12.17 7.61 1.84
C GLY A 51 13.26 7.92 2.88
N HIS A 52 12.88 8.55 3.98
CA HIS A 52 13.79 8.90 5.07
C HIS A 52 13.84 7.87 6.21
N SER A 53 13.17 6.72 6.07
CA SER A 53 13.19 5.67 7.08
C SER A 53 14.45 4.82 7.01
N ALA A 54 14.99 4.47 8.19
CA ALA A 54 16.10 3.55 8.29
C ALA A 54 15.71 2.14 7.78
N PRO A 55 16.64 1.39 7.16
CA PRO A 55 16.37 0.03 6.73
C PRO A 55 16.19 -0.93 7.91
N LEU A 56 15.30 -1.92 7.73
CA LEU A 56 15.09 -3.00 8.70
C LEU A 56 16.09 -4.14 8.44
N HIS A 57 16.63 -4.70 9.52
CA HIS A 57 17.39 -5.94 9.47
C HIS A 57 16.43 -7.11 9.33
N GLY A 58 16.60 -7.93 8.27
CA GLY A 58 15.70 -9.04 7.99
C GLY A 58 14.29 -8.54 7.62
N PHE A 59 14.12 -8.06 6.39
CA PHE A 59 12.85 -7.47 5.90
C PHE A 59 11.75 -8.52 5.82
N THR A 60 11.01 -8.69 6.92
CA THR A 60 9.86 -9.59 7.03
C THR A 60 8.58 -8.80 7.27
N LEU A 61 7.43 -9.38 6.91
CA LEU A 61 6.14 -8.73 7.11
C LEU A 61 5.87 -8.45 8.59
N ASP A 62 6.19 -9.41 9.46
CA ASP A 62 6.04 -9.27 10.90
C ASP A 62 6.99 -8.22 11.48
N GLY A 63 8.24 -8.18 11.05
CA GLY A 63 9.21 -7.17 11.49
C GLY A 63 8.81 -5.74 11.07
N VAL A 64 8.20 -5.56 9.89
CA VAL A 64 7.62 -4.27 9.49
C VAL A 64 6.46 -3.90 10.42
N VAL A 65 5.55 -4.84 10.72
CA VAL A 65 4.43 -4.62 11.63
C VAL A 65 4.91 -4.28 13.04
N GLU A 66 5.89 -5.01 13.59
CA GLU A 66 6.49 -4.74 14.92
C GLU A 66 7.07 -3.33 15.00
N THR A 67 7.76 -2.90 13.92
CA THR A 67 8.32 -1.55 13.85
C THR A 67 7.23 -0.49 13.85
N LEU A 68 6.17 -0.66 13.05
CA LEU A 68 5.00 0.22 13.04
C LEU A 68 4.31 0.26 14.40
N ALA A 69 4.07 -0.90 15.01
CA ALA A 69 3.43 -1.01 16.32
C ALA A 69 4.21 -0.27 17.41
N SER A 70 5.54 -0.33 17.37
CA SER A 70 6.40 0.42 18.29
C SER A 70 6.25 1.93 18.11
N VAL A 71 6.23 2.43 16.87
CA VAL A 71 6.07 3.86 16.57
C VAL A 71 4.73 4.39 17.08
N PHE A 72 3.65 3.62 16.91
CA PHE A 72 2.31 4.01 17.33
C PHE A 72 1.90 3.51 18.73
N ALA A 73 2.85 3.02 19.54
CA ALA A 73 2.56 2.45 20.86
C ALA A 73 1.84 3.42 21.82
N ALA A 74 2.16 4.72 21.72
CA ALA A 74 1.56 5.78 22.55
C ALA A 74 0.15 6.19 22.09
N GLU A 75 -0.30 5.79 20.91
CA GLU A 75 -1.64 6.13 20.43
C GLU A 75 -2.69 5.34 21.22
N GLN A 76 -3.62 6.06 21.83
CA GLN A 76 -4.66 5.45 22.68
C GLN A 76 -5.89 5.00 21.90
N ARG A 77 -6.14 5.60 20.74
CA ARG A 77 -7.29 5.27 19.90
C ARG A 77 -6.91 4.20 18.88
N PRO A 78 -7.83 3.29 18.52
CA PRO A 78 -7.61 2.40 17.40
C PRO A 78 -7.32 3.18 16.11
N LEU A 79 -6.37 2.70 15.33
CA LEU A 79 -5.92 3.33 14.10
C LEU A 79 -6.83 2.97 12.93
N ALA A 80 -7.21 3.95 12.11
CA ALA A 80 -7.56 3.66 10.73
C ALA A 80 -6.26 3.49 9.92
N VAL A 81 -6.15 2.45 9.10
CA VAL A 81 -4.94 2.18 8.30
C VAL A 81 -5.32 2.08 6.82
N LEU A 82 -4.76 2.97 6.01
CA LEU A 82 -4.87 2.94 4.56
C LEU A 82 -3.56 2.41 3.99
N GLY A 83 -3.61 1.21 3.39
CA GLY A 83 -2.47 0.58 2.76
C GLY A 83 -2.64 0.46 1.25
N TRP A 84 -1.64 0.95 0.51
CA TRP A 84 -1.58 0.84 -0.94
C TRP A 84 -0.57 -0.23 -1.35
N SER A 85 -0.99 -1.20 -2.17
CA SER A 85 -0.13 -2.24 -2.73
C SER A 85 0.61 -3.03 -1.63
N LEU A 86 1.95 -2.97 -1.54
CA LEU A 86 2.74 -3.51 -0.41
C LEU A 86 2.21 -3.01 0.95
N GLY A 87 1.87 -1.72 1.05
CA GLY A 87 1.29 -1.16 2.26
C GLY A 87 -0.02 -1.84 2.67
N GLY A 88 -0.77 -2.37 1.70
CA GLY A 88 -1.97 -3.17 1.96
C GLY A 88 -1.67 -4.54 2.55
N LEU A 89 -0.61 -5.24 2.10
CA LEU A 89 -0.12 -6.46 2.76
C LEU A 89 0.25 -6.20 4.21
N VAL A 90 1.02 -5.12 4.45
CA VAL A 90 1.42 -4.69 5.80
C VAL A 90 0.19 -4.38 6.65
N ALA A 91 -0.80 -3.64 6.11
CA ALA A 91 -2.02 -3.29 6.82
C ALA A 91 -2.85 -4.53 7.22
N MET A 92 -3.01 -5.48 6.29
CA MET A 92 -3.69 -6.76 6.58
C MET A 92 -2.98 -7.54 7.70
N ARG A 93 -1.65 -7.66 7.60
CA ARG A 93 -0.88 -8.36 8.63
C ARG A 93 -0.93 -7.67 9.99
N TRP A 94 -0.88 -6.33 10.00
CA TRP A 94 -1.02 -5.55 11.23
C TRP A 94 -2.38 -5.76 11.89
N ALA A 95 -3.46 -5.64 11.13
CA ALA A 95 -4.80 -5.90 11.63
C ALA A 95 -4.99 -7.33 12.17
N ARG A 96 -4.35 -8.32 11.53
CA ARG A 96 -4.39 -9.71 11.96
C ARG A 96 -3.63 -9.95 13.27
N LEU A 97 -2.42 -9.39 13.40
CA LEU A 97 -1.57 -9.57 14.60
C LEU A 97 -2.03 -8.73 15.79
N GLN A 98 -2.59 -7.54 15.54
CA GLN A 98 -2.95 -6.59 16.58
C GLN A 98 -4.37 -6.03 16.37
N PRO A 99 -5.41 -6.88 16.45
CA PRO A 99 -6.78 -6.50 16.12
C PRO A 99 -7.35 -5.37 17.00
N ALA A 100 -6.88 -5.22 18.23
CA ALA A 100 -7.29 -4.13 19.11
C ALA A 100 -6.64 -2.77 18.72
N ARG A 101 -5.55 -2.79 17.96
CA ARG A 101 -4.83 -1.57 17.55
C ARG A 101 -5.31 -1.01 16.22
N VAL A 102 -5.71 -1.88 15.31
CA VAL A 102 -6.25 -1.49 14.00
C VAL A 102 -7.76 -1.57 14.05
N GLY A 103 -8.42 -0.43 14.05
CA GLY A 103 -9.88 -0.35 14.13
C GLY A 103 -10.57 -0.42 12.78
N ARG A 104 -9.86 -0.06 11.68
CA ARG A 104 -10.43 0.05 10.34
C ARG A 104 -9.37 -0.08 9.26
N LEU A 105 -9.71 -0.67 8.13
CA LEU A 105 -8.80 -0.89 7.00
C LEU A 105 -9.32 -0.24 5.71
N VAL A 106 -8.41 0.42 4.97
CA VAL A 106 -8.62 0.77 3.56
C VAL A 106 -7.49 0.10 2.75
N LEU A 107 -7.85 -0.84 1.90
CA LEU A 107 -6.94 -1.67 1.12
C LEU A 107 -7.01 -1.25 -0.34
N VAL A 108 -5.99 -0.52 -0.81
CA VAL A 108 -5.99 0.09 -2.14
C VAL A 108 -5.05 -0.66 -3.07
N ALA A 109 -5.55 -1.13 -4.21
CA ALA A 109 -4.74 -1.77 -5.25
C ALA A 109 -3.75 -2.79 -4.64
N THR A 110 -4.25 -3.69 -3.83
CA THR A 110 -3.48 -4.71 -3.11
C THR A 110 -4.06 -6.10 -3.28
N SER A 111 -3.30 -7.10 -2.86
CA SER A 111 -3.63 -8.51 -2.99
C SER A 111 -3.14 -9.26 -1.74
N PRO A 112 -3.80 -10.33 -1.29
CA PRO A 112 -3.28 -11.19 -0.23
C PRO A 112 -2.09 -12.04 -0.71
N ARG A 113 -1.95 -12.21 -2.04
CA ARG A 113 -0.85 -12.90 -2.71
C ARG A 113 -0.62 -12.27 -4.08
N PHE A 114 0.62 -11.86 -4.36
CA PHE A 114 0.99 -11.18 -5.61
C PHE A 114 1.57 -12.11 -6.69
N VAL A 115 1.74 -13.39 -6.38
CA VAL A 115 2.25 -14.41 -7.32
C VAL A 115 1.13 -15.38 -7.69
N ALA A 116 0.90 -15.53 -9.00
CA ALA A 116 -0.06 -16.46 -9.53
C ALA A 116 0.33 -17.93 -9.24
N GLY A 117 -0.64 -18.79 -9.19
CA GLY A 117 -0.52 -20.23 -9.04
C GLY A 117 -1.78 -20.90 -9.56
N ASP A 118 -1.78 -22.24 -9.60
CA ASP A 118 -2.91 -23.02 -10.12
C ASP A 118 -4.23 -22.71 -9.39
N ASP A 119 -4.14 -22.41 -8.10
CA ASP A 119 -5.25 -22.04 -7.23
C ASP A 119 -5.44 -20.51 -7.09
N TRP A 120 -4.65 -19.68 -7.79
CA TRP A 120 -4.66 -18.23 -7.67
C TRP A 120 -4.36 -17.52 -9.01
N PRO A 121 -5.37 -17.30 -9.87
CA PRO A 121 -5.18 -16.64 -11.17
C PRO A 121 -5.15 -15.11 -11.08
N HIS A 122 -5.35 -14.51 -9.90
CA HIS A 122 -5.55 -13.07 -9.70
C HIS A 122 -4.26 -12.31 -9.39
N ALA A 123 -3.12 -12.75 -9.94
CA ALA A 123 -1.82 -12.16 -9.67
C ALA A 123 -0.89 -12.22 -10.88
N MET A 124 0.30 -11.62 -10.77
CA MET A 124 1.35 -11.70 -11.79
C MET A 124 2.02 -13.07 -11.76
N SER A 125 2.59 -13.51 -12.90
CA SER A 125 3.42 -14.73 -12.90
C SER A 125 4.69 -14.52 -12.08
N ASP A 126 5.18 -15.59 -11.43
CA ASP A 126 6.45 -15.56 -10.69
C ASP A 126 7.63 -15.21 -11.61
N GLU A 127 7.63 -15.67 -12.85
CA GLU A 127 8.63 -15.32 -13.86
C GLU A 127 8.69 -13.81 -14.12
N THR A 128 7.54 -13.13 -14.17
CA THR A 128 7.49 -11.67 -14.35
C THR A 128 8.14 -10.94 -13.17
N LEU A 129 7.84 -11.37 -11.94
CA LEU A 129 8.43 -10.78 -10.74
C LEU A 129 9.91 -11.13 -10.58
N ALA A 130 10.34 -12.35 -10.98
CA ALA A 130 11.74 -12.75 -10.97
C ALA A 130 12.56 -11.88 -11.92
N ARG A 131 12.13 -11.76 -13.18
CA ARG A 131 12.78 -10.89 -14.17
C ARG A 131 12.87 -9.44 -13.71
N PHE A 132 11.83 -8.95 -13.04
CA PHE A 132 11.85 -7.62 -12.44
C PHE A 132 12.93 -7.49 -11.35
N GLY A 133 13.12 -8.53 -10.54
CA GLY A 133 14.21 -8.62 -9.55
C GLY A 133 15.60 -8.60 -10.20
N ASP A 134 15.80 -9.33 -11.30
CA ASP A 134 17.06 -9.36 -12.04
C ASP A 134 17.40 -7.98 -12.64
N GLU A 135 16.43 -7.32 -13.24
CA GLU A 135 16.58 -5.95 -13.76
C GLU A 135 16.91 -4.94 -12.64
N LEU A 136 16.34 -5.14 -11.45
CA LEU A 136 16.63 -4.29 -10.29
C LEU A 136 18.10 -4.40 -9.87
N HIS A 137 18.72 -5.59 -9.97
CA HIS A 137 20.14 -5.78 -9.69
C HIS A 137 21.05 -5.01 -10.66
N VAL A 138 20.65 -4.93 -11.94
CA VAL A 138 21.48 -4.34 -12.99
C VAL A 138 21.30 -2.81 -13.05
N ALA A 139 20.05 -2.32 -12.94
CA ALA A 139 19.72 -0.91 -13.22
C ALA A 139 18.55 -0.40 -12.36
N TRP A 140 18.66 -0.49 -11.05
CA TRP A 140 17.56 -0.27 -10.11
C TRP A 140 16.81 1.07 -10.31
N LYS A 141 17.51 2.19 -10.60
CA LYS A 141 16.85 3.49 -10.87
C LYS A 141 15.96 3.44 -12.11
N HIS A 142 16.44 2.81 -13.17
CA HIS A 142 15.68 2.61 -14.39
C HIS A 142 14.47 1.70 -14.13
N THR A 143 14.68 0.62 -13.41
CA THR A 143 13.64 -0.35 -13.05
C THR A 143 12.53 0.31 -12.21
N ILE A 144 12.86 1.15 -11.23
CA ILE A 144 11.86 1.90 -10.44
C ILE A 144 11.07 2.87 -11.33
N ARG A 145 11.71 3.62 -12.23
CA ARG A 145 10.99 4.51 -13.17
C ARG A 145 10.06 3.73 -14.09
N ARG A 146 10.50 2.59 -14.58
CA ARG A 146 9.67 1.69 -15.38
C ARG A 146 8.50 1.12 -14.56
N PHE A 147 8.74 0.75 -13.31
CA PHE A 147 7.67 0.32 -12.40
C PHE A 147 6.62 1.40 -12.17
N LEU A 148 7.04 2.67 -12.01
CA LEU A 148 6.09 3.78 -11.94
C LEU A 148 5.23 3.88 -13.20
N ALA A 149 5.83 3.68 -14.39
CA ALA A 149 5.09 3.66 -15.64
C ALA A 149 4.06 2.50 -15.71
N LEU A 150 4.45 1.31 -15.24
CA LEU A 150 3.56 0.15 -15.17
C LEU A 150 2.35 0.38 -14.25
N GLN A 151 2.53 1.09 -13.13
CA GLN A 151 1.43 1.43 -12.22
C GLN A 151 0.33 2.28 -12.87
N LEU A 152 0.67 3.00 -13.91
CA LEU A 152 -0.24 3.90 -14.64
C LEU A 152 -0.69 3.35 -16.00
N GLN A 153 -0.16 2.19 -16.38
CA GLN A 153 -0.46 1.57 -17.67
C GLN A 153 -1.97 1.28 -17.79
N GLY A 154 -2.55 1.70 -18.88
CA GLY A 154 -3.98 1.54 -19.15
C GLY A 154 -4.89 2.55 -18.43
N SER A 155 -4.39 3.35 -17.49
CA SER A 155 -5.18 4.39 -16.84
C SER A 155 -5.56 5.51 -17.81
N GLU A 156 -6.80 5.96 -17.75
CA GLU A 156 -7.31 7.07 -18.59
C GLU A 156 -6.53 8.36 -18.35
N HIS A 157 -6.12 8.62 -17.11
CA HIS A 157 -5.34 9.80 -16.71
C HIS A 157 -3.85 9.48 -16.47
N GLY A 158 -3.36 8.32 -16.94
CA GLY A 158 -2.00 7.84 -16.65
C GLY A 158 -0.90 8.79 -17.08
N ARG A 159 -1.03 9.45 -18.24
CA ARG A 159 -0.03 10.42 -18.74
C ARG A 159 0.08 11.66 -17.85
N ALA A 160 -1.05 12.25 -17.45
CA ALA A 160 -1.08 13.41 -16.57
C ALA A 160 -0.54 13.06 -15.17
N THR A 161 -0.95 11.91 -14.64
CA THR A 161 -0.48 11.39 -13.33
C THR A 161 1.02 11.12 -13.36
N MET A 162 1.57 10.54 -14.46
CA MET A 162 3.00 10.34 -14.64
C MET A 162 3.77 11.65 -14.59
N GLY A 163 3.28 12.69 -15.27
CA GLY A 163 3.87 14.03 -15.24
C GLY A 163 4.00 14.60 -13.82
N ALA A 164 3.01 14.34 -12.97
CA ALA A 164 3.01 14.80 -11.57
C ALA A 164 3.94 13.98 -10.65
N LEU A 165 4.19 12.70 -10.97
CA LEU A 165 4.90 11.77 -10.10
C LEU A 165 6.38 11.57 -10.43
N LYS A 166 6.77 11.70 -11.70
CA LYS A 166 8.14 11.37 -12.17
C LYS A 166 9.24 12.12 -11.41
N ASP A 167 8.98 13.38 -11.04
CA ASP A 167 9.95 14.24 -10.35
C ASP A 167 9.94 13.99 -8.83
N ARG A 168 8.91 13.33 -8.33
CA ARG A 168 8.74 13.03 -6.89
C ARG A 168 9.34 11.69 -6.48
N ILE A 169 9.54 10.75 -7.42
CA ILE A 169 9.93 9.37 -7.10
C ILE A 169 11.20 9.22 -6.26
N PHE A 170 12.09 10.22 -6.29
CA PHE A 170 13.30 10.29 -5.47
C PHE A 170 13.38 11.57 -4.62
N ALA A 171 12.26 12.27 -4.43
CA ALA A 171 12.24 13.54 -3.67
C ALA A 171 12.64 13.35 -2.19
N ARG A 172 12.44 12.14 -1.64
CA ARG A 172 12.82 11.77 -0.27
C ARG A 172 14.07 10.87 -0.23
N GLY A 173 14.97 11.06 -1.20
CA GLY A 173 16.19 10.24 -1.32
C GLY A 173 15.99 8.94 -2.09
N GLU A 174 17.06 8.20 -2.18
CA GLU A 174 17.08 6.91 -2.86
C GLU A 174 16.74 5.80 -1.87
N PRO A 175 15.81 4.87 -2.21
CA PRO A 175 15.50 3.76 -1.34
C PRO A 175 16.73 2.85 -1.17
N SER A 176 16.88 2.27 0.01
CA SER A 176 17.96 1.31 0.28
C SER A 176 17.84 0.10 -0.66
N PRO A 177 18.89 -0.31 -1.37
CA PRO A 177 18.87 -1.53 -2.18
C PRO A 177 18.42 -2.75 -1.38
N LYS A 178 18.89 -2.91 -0.14
CA LYS A 178 18.46 -4.01 0.74
C LYS A 178 16.95 -3.99 1.00
N ALA A 179 16.36 -2.81 1.19
CA ALA A 179 14.93 -2.67 1.38
C ALA A 179 14.16 -2.96 0.10
N LEU A 180 14.63 -2.50 -1.05
CA LEU A 180 14.00 -2.82 -2.35
C LEU A 180 13.92 -4.32 -2.59
N PHE A 181 15.05 -5.04 -2.41
CA PHE A 181 15.10 -6.49 -2.60
C PHE A 181 14.31 -7.23 -1.51
N GLY A 182 14.44 -6.82 -0.26
CA GLY A 182 13.69 -7.44 0.85
C GLY A 182 12.18 -7.28 0.68
N ALA A 183 11.71 -6.10 0.31
CA ALA A 183 10.31 -5.85 0.08
C ALA A 183 9.77 -6.55 -1.18
N LEU A 184 10.59 -6.69 -2.24
CA LEU A 184 10.23 -7.48 -3.42
C LEU A 184 10.14 -8.98 -3.09
N ALA A 185 11.09 -9.50 -2.30
CA ALA A 185 11.04 -10.88 -1.81
C ALA A 185 9.81 -11.13 -0.93
N LEU A 186 9.43 -10.16 -0.09
CA LEU A 186 8.21 -10.20 0.70
C LEU A 186 6.96 -10.27 -0.20
N ILE A 187 6.86 -9.42 -1.23
CA ILE A 187 5.77 -9.45 -2.21
C ILE A 187 5.67 -10.81 -2.92
N ARG A 188 6.82 -11.38 -3.31
CA ARG A 188 6.85 -12.70 -3.96
C ARG A 188 6.46 -13.84 -3.02
N GLY A 189 6.85 -13.77 -1.75
CA GLY A 189 6.66 -14.87 -0.80
C GLY A 189 5.39 -14.78 0.05
N ALA A 190 4.74 -13.62 0.13
CA ALA A 190 3.58 -13.45 0.99
C ALA A 190 2.34 -14.17 0.43
N ASP A 191 1.68 -14.94 1.29
CA ASP A 191 0.36 -15.51 1.05
C ASP A 191 -0.49 -15.39 2.32
N LEU A 192 -1.34 -14.39 2.37
CA LEU A 192 -2.25 -14.12 3.49
C LEU A 192 -3.66 -14.70 3.27
N ARG A 193 -3.90 -15.46 2.19
CA ARG A 193 -5.23 -15.97 1.84
C ARG A 193 -5.87 -16.80 2.96
N GLY A 194 -5.08 -17.59 3.66
CA GLY A 194 -5.54 -18.38 4.81
C GLY A 194 -5.84 -17.56 6.07
N GLU A 195 -5.42 -16.28 6.12
CA GLU A 195 -5.56 -15.42 7.30
C GLU A 195 -6.64 -14.35 7.15
N VAL A 196 -7.03 -14.00 5.91
CA VAL A 196 -7.96 -12.90 5.60
C VAL A 196 -9.30 -13.04 6.35
N GLY A 197 -9.84 -14.25 6.45
CA GLY A 197 -11.10 -14.51 7.15
C GLY A 197 -11.10 -14.22 8.66
N ALA A 198 -9.91 -14.08 9.25
CA ALA A 198 -9.73 -13.72 10.66
C ALA A 198 -9.52 -12.21 10.89
N ILE A 199 -9.53 -11.39 9.84
CA ILE A 199 -9.46 -9.93 9.91
C ILE A 199 -10.89 -9.41 10.01
N THR A 200 -11.34 -9.10 11.22
CA THR A 200 -12.75 -8.75 11.49
C THR A 200 -13.03 -7.24 11.48
N GLN A 201 -12.02 -6.41 11.31
CA GLN A 201 -12.19 -4.97 11.24
C GLN A 201 -13.01 -4.57 10.02
N PRO A 202 -13.85 -3.50 10.10
CA PRO A 202 -14.44 -2.90 8.93
C PRO A 202 -13.37 -2.60 7.89
N ALA A 203 -13.60 -3.01 6.64
CA ALA A 203 -12.64 -2.85 5.56
C ALA A 203 -13.28 -2.26 4.29
N LEU A 204 -12.56 -1.38 3.61
CA LEU A 204 -12.86 -0.93 2.27
C LEU A 204 -11.75 -1.42 1.34
N VAL A 205 -12.10 -2.23 0.36
CA VAL A 205 -11.18 -2.69 -0.68
C VAL A 205 -11.44 -1.88 -1.95
N VAL A 206 -10.42 -1.16 -2.43
CA VAL A 206 -10.50 -0.32 -3.63
C VAL A 206 -9.55 -0.83 -4.69
N SER A 207 -10.07 -1.15 -5.88
CA SER A 207 -9.28 -1.59 -7.03
C SER A 207 -9.49 -0.69 -8.23
N GLY A 208 -8.43 -0.43 -9.00
CA GLY A 208 -8.56 0.15 -10.33
C GLY A 208 -9.00 -0.92 -11.33
N ALA A 209 -9.97 -0.61 -12.19
CA ALA A 209 -10.51 -1.58 -13.16
C ALA A 209 -9.47 -2.03 -14.21
N ARG A 210 -8.39 -1.26 -14.40
CA ARG A 210 -7.29 -1.52 -15.35
C ARG A 210 -5.97 -1.83 -14.66
N ASP A 211 -6.01 -2.19 -13.37
CA ASP A 211 -4.81 -2.57 -12.62
C ASP A 211 -4.27 -3.91 -13.11
N THR A 212 -3.01 -3.91 -13.55
CA THR A 212 -2.29 -5.11 -14.04
C THR A 212 -1.27 -5.64 -13.03
N LEU A 213 -1.07 -4.95 -11.90
CA LEU A 213 -0.14 -5.36 -10.83
C LEU A 213 -0.89 -6.05 -9.69
N ALA A 214 -1.97 -5.43 -9.19
CA ALA A 214 -2.91 -6.03 -8.26
C ALA A 214 -4.27 -6.16 -8.97
N LEU A 215 -4.47 -7.29 -9.65
CA LEU A 215 -5.64 -7.48 -10.50
C LEU A 215 -6.95 -7.24 -9.74
N PRO A 216 -7.96 -6.61 -10.35
CA PRO A 216 -9.25 -6.33 -9.70
C PRO A 216 -9.92 -7.59 -9.12
N GLY A 217 -9.65 -8.75 -9.72
CA GLY A 217 -10.11 -10.05 -9.21
C GLY A 217 -9.57 -10.37 -7.81
N ALA A 218 -8.31 -9.99 -7.50
CA ALA A 218 -7.75 -10.14 -6.15
C ALA A 218 -8.48 -9.26 -5.13
N GLY A 219 -8.79 -8.00 -5.51
CA GLY A 219 -9.55 -7.09 -4.65
C GLY A 219 -10.98 -7.58 -4.39
N ARG A 220 -11.65 -8.11 -5.41
CA ARG A 220 -12.98 -8.72 -5.25
C ARG A 220 -12.91 -9.91 -4.30
N TRP A 221 -11.97 -10.82 -4.52
CA TRP A 221 -11.75 -11.99 -3.66
C TRP A 221 -11.48 -11.59 -2.20
N LEU A 222 -10.66 -10.53 -1.98
CA LEU A 222 -10.42 -9.99 -0.63
C LEU A 222 -11.71 -9.53 0.03
N ALA A 223 -12.52 -8.73 -0.68
CA ALA A 223 -13.77 -8.21 -0.14
C ALA A 223 -14.78 -9.33 0.18
N ASP A 224 -14.80 -10.39 -0.64
CA ASP A 224 -15.70 -11.53 -0.44
C ASP A 224 -15.26 -12.43 0.74
N ARG A 225 -13.99 -12.35 1.18
CA ARG A 225 -13.42 -13.17 2.26
C ARG A 225 -13.24 -12.43 3.58
N LEU A 226 -13.10 -11.12 3.56
CA LEU A 226 -13.09 -10.28 4.75
C LEU A 226 -14.52 -10.22 5.32
N PRO A 227 -14.74 -10.53 6.62
CA PRO A 227 -16.10 -10.61 7.20
C PRO A 227 -16.91 -9.31 7.12
N ASN A 228 -16.24 -8.15 7.17
CA ASN A 228 -16.86 -6.83 7.24
C ASN A 228 -16.32 -5.90 6.16
N ALA A 229 -16.31 -6.35 4.90
CA ALA A 229 -15.71 -5.56 3.81
C ALA A 229 -16.74 -5.02 2.82
N ARG A 230 -16.39 -3.86 2.24
CA ARG A 230 -17.01 -3.29 1.04
C ARG A 230 -15.99 -3.29 -0.09
N PHE A 231 -16.46 -3.46 -1.33
CA PHE A 231 -15.63 -3.39 -2.52
C PHE A 231 -16.01 -2.19 -3.37
N ALA A 232 -15.00 -1.42 -3.79
CA ALA A 232 -15.14 -0.35 -4.76
C ALA A 232 -14.20 -0.59 -5.94
N LEU A 233 -14.78 -0.64 -7.14
CA LEU A 233 -14.03 -0.69 -8.40
C LEU A 233 -14.02 0.71 -9.00
N VAL A 234 -12.84 1.28 -9.26
CA VAL A 234 -12.70 2.59 -9.88
C VAL A 234 -12.53 2.41 -11.38
N PRO A 235 -13.57 2.73 -12.19
CA PRO A 235 -13.51 2.60 -13.65
C PRO A 235 -12.36 3.47 -14.22
N GLY A 236 -11.70 2.99 -15.27
CA GLY A 236 -10.62 3.72 -15.94
C GLY A 236 -9.30 3.83 -15.18
N ALA A 237 -9.28 3.56 -13.86
CA ALA A 237 -8.08 3.62 -13.06
C ALA A 237 -7.22 2.35 -13.17
N ALA A 238 -5.90 2.51 -13.01
CA ALA A 238 -4.94 1.44 -12.83
C ALA A 238 -4.51 1.36 -11.35
N HIS A 239 -3.22 1.14 -11.06
CA HIS A 239 -2.68 0.82 -9.72
C HIS A 239 -2.68 2.01 -8.73
N VAL A 240 -2.91 3.24 -9.20
CA VAL A 240 -2.84 4.47 -8.38
C VAL A 240 -4.17 5.26 -8.49
N PRO A 241 -5.32 4.66 -8.10
CA PRO A 241 -6.64 5.27 -8.26
C PRO A 241 -6.78 6.59 -7.49
N PHE A 242 -6.14 6.71 -6.32
CA PHE A 242 -6.19 7.90 -5.46
C PHE A 242 -5.54 9.15 -6.08
N LEU A 243 -4.69 8.99 -7.11
CA LEU A 243 -4.08 10.09 -7.87
C LEU A 243 -4.72 10.28 -9.24
N SER A 244 -4.93 9.18 -9.96
CA SER A 244 -5.42 9.23 -11.34
C SER A 244 -6.92 9.51 -11.43
N HIS A 245 -7.70 9.11 -10.42
CA HIS A 245 -9.17 9.22 -10.39
C HIS A 245 -9.62 9.67 -8.99
N ALA A 246 -9.05 10.79 -8.51
CA ALA A 246 -9.18 11.26 -7.13
C ALA A 246 -10.64 11.44 -6.69
N ASP A 247 -11.53 11.92 -7.56
CA ASP A 247 -12.96 12.13 -7.24
C ASP A 247 -13.68 10.80 -7.05
N ALA A 248 -13.51 9.84 -7.98
CA ALA A 248 -14.13 8.52 -7.87
C ALA A 248 -13.57 7.73 -6.68
N PHE A 249 -12.27 7.86 -6.41
CA PHE A 249 -11.64 7.28 -5.22
C PHE A 249 -12.22 7.89 -3.94
N GLY A 250 -12.34 9.23 -3.90
CA GLY A 250 -12.90 9.94 -2.76
C GLY A 250 -14.36 9.60 -2.49
N ALA A 251 -15.17 9.46 -3.55
CA ALA A 251 -16.57 9.05 -3.43
C ALA A 251 -16.74 7.66 -2.75
N ALA A 252 -15.77 6.77 -2.92
CA ALA A 252 -15.76 5.48 -2.22
C ALA A 252 -15.19 5.59 -0.80
N LEU A 253 -14.13 6.41 -0.61
CA LEU A 253 -13.38 6.51 0.64
C LEU A 253 -14.12 7.29 1.72
N ASP A 254 -14.67 8.47 1.39
CA ASP A 254 -15.20 9.41 2.38
C ASP A 254 -16.37 8.82 3.19
N PRO A 255 -17.40 8.20 2.59
CA PRO A 255 -18.49 7.59 3.37
C PRO A 255 -17.99 6.50 4.31
N PHE A 256 -16.98 5.72 3.89
CA PHE A 256 -16.41 4.68 4.73
C PHE A 256 -15.64 5.24 5.92
N LEU A 257 -14.90 6.33 5.74
CA LEU A 257 -14.16 6.98 6.83
C LEU A 257 -15.06 7.83 7.74
N ASP A 258 -16.22 8.29 7.28
CA ASP A 258 -17.19 9.06 8.08
C ASP A 258 -17.91 8.23 9.14
N GLU A 259 -17.91 6.91 8.98
CA GLU A 259 -18.46 5.99 9.98
C GLU A 259 -17.49 5.77 11.18
N CYS A 260 -16.44 6.57 11.32
CA CYS A 260 -15.42 6.48 12.39
C CYS A 260 -15.89 7.15 13.69
#